data_1adf0297c25fedb461cff63968a6a84c
#
_entry.id   1adf0297c25fedb461cff63968a6a84c
#
_cell.length_a   1.000
_cell.length_b   1.000
_cell.length_c   1.000
_cell.angle_alpha   90.00
_cell.angle_beta   90.00
_cell.angle_gamma   90.00
#
_symmetry.space_group_name_H-M   'P 1'
#
loop_
_entity.id
_entity.type
_entity.pdbx_description
1 polymer ?
#
loop_
_entity_poly.entity_id
_entity_poly.type
_entity_poly.pdbx_seq_one_letter_code
_entity_poly.pdbx_strand_id
1 'polypeptide(L)'
;MYERYYGFTEKPFSLTPDPKYLYRSESHGNAFDLLQYAISRREGFVVVTGDIGTGKTTLCRALLEKIDRTTFTALVLNPFLTEEDLLKRILQDFGVISREELKAGRLAKVTKQELIDSLYDFLLGLIPLKASAVLIIDEAQNLPLPVLEQIRILSNLETDKEKLLQIILVGQLDLQTLLRSPELRQLDQRVSIRYELKPLDQETVAAYVAHRLTIAGGSAAVAFSAKALEQVYRLSGGIPRLINLICDRALLAGFSEQASRITPEMVINAAQSLDVQPSVSPGFGRTAGGGASLSAAAAVVLLAAALGVGATALLYQRFAGGVVHAQASSPAPRSMAVATAPGLQDRSFGSRPLPAAAAETILVGSYPVSDPASAEGVRALTEWLEGLGFKVFYADADLGRQGHWQRVLAGAYTDPVAARRDVARLQSAARSSGVRLVTAGFATGTSEQ
;
A
#
# COMPACT_ATOMS: atom_id res chain seq x y z
N MET A 1 15.62 15.13 -20.00
CA MET A 1 16.23 14.82 -21.33
C MET A 1 15.17 14.88 -22.42
N TYR A 2 14.17 14.00 -22.40
CA TYR A 2 13.12 13.98 -23.43
C TYR A 2 12.20 15.21 -23.38
N GLU A 3 12.09 15.87 -22.22
CA GLU A 3 11.29 17.08 -22.05
C GLU A 3 11.74 18.18 -23.02
N ARG A 4 13.04 18.44 -23.08
CA ARG A 4 13.61 19.46 -24.01
C ARG A 4 13.44 19.06 -25.46
N TYR A 5 13.57 17.77 -25.77
CA TYR A 5 13.44 17.24 -27.11
C TYR A 5 12.03 17.43 -27.67
N TYR A 6 11.02 17.14 -26.85
CA TYR A 6 9.61 17.30 -27.19
C TYR A 6 9.04 18.69 -26.88
N GLY A 7 9.86 19.62 -26.34
CA GLY A 7 9.43 20.98 -26.02
C GLY A 7 8.53 21.09 -24.80
N PHE A 8 8.58 20.12 -23.86
CA PHE A 8 7.85 20.20 -22.60
C PHE A 8 8.54 21.13 -21.61
N THR A 9 7.76 21.89 -20.86
CA THR A 9 8.22 22.74 -19.76
C THR A 9 8.51 21.94 -18.49
N GLU A 10 7.85 20.79 -18.35
CA GLU A 10 7.98 19.87 -17.20
C GLU A 10 7.63 18.43 -17.63
N LYS A 11 7.79 17.48 -16.71
CA LYS A 11 7.44 16.06 -16.97
C LYS A 11 5.93 15.88 -17.06
N PRO A 12 5.37 15.53 -18.23
CA PRO A 12 3.93 15.35 -18.39
C PRO A 12 3.36 14.21 -17.53
N PHE A 13 4.12 13.16 -17.30
CA PHE A 13 3.68 11.95 -16.58
C PHE A 13 4.37 11.79 -15.21
N SER A 14 4.61 12.92 -14.50
CA SER A 14 5.08 12.85 -13.10
C SER A 14 4.12 12.07 -12.22
N LEU A 15 4.67 11.27 -11.30
CA LEU A 15 3.90 10.49 -10.32
C LEU A 15 3.54 11.30 -9.07
N THR A 16 4.14 12.47 -8.90
CA THR A 16 3.80 13.36 -7.78
C THR A 16 2.36 13.86 -7.94
N PRO A 17 1.52 13.71 -6.92
CA PRO A 17 0.15 14.23 -6.97
C PRO A 17 0.17 15.77 -7.07
N ASP A 18 -0.22 16.28 -8.23
CA ASP A 18 -0.31 17.71 -8.51
C ASP A 18 -1.73 18.03 -8.99
N PRO A 19 -2.48 18.89 -8.27
CA PRO A 19 -3.87 19.23 -8.58
C PRO A 19 -4.09 19.74 -10.01
N LYS A 20 -3.12 20.45 -10.61
CA LYS A 20 -3.24 20.96 -11.97
C LYS A 20 -3.41 19.87 -13.02
N TYR A 21 -2.90 18.67 -12.74
CA TYR A 21 -3.02 17.49 -13.61
C TYR A 21 -4.29 16.67 -13.36
N LEU A 22 -5.18 17.10 -12.47
CA LEU A 22 -6.44 16.39 -12.24
C LEU A 22 -7.28 16.42 -13.51
N TYR A 23 -7.42 15.26 -14.15
CA TYR A 23 -8.34 15.09 -15.26
C TYR A 23 -9.73 14.72 -14.71
N ARG A 24 -10.73 15.54 -15.03
CA ARG A 24 -12.11 15.32 -14.60
C ARG A 24 -12.81 14.32 -15.53
N SER A 25 -12.45 13.03 -15.41
CA SER A 25 -13.30 11.97 -15.96
C SER A 25 -14.68 11.99 -15.29
N GLU A 26 -15.66 11.29 -15.83
CA GLU A 26 -16.99 11.20 -15.22
C GLU A 26 -16.91 10.78 -13.74
N SER A 27 -16.15 9.71 -13.43
CA SER A 27 -15.98 9.25 -12.04
C SER A 27 -15.30 10.29 -11.15
N HIS A 28 -14.22 10.96 -11.64
CA HIS A 28 -13.53 12.00 -10.86
C HIS A 28 -14.37 13.27 -10.72
N GLY A 29 -15.13 13.66 -11.75
CA GLY A 29 -16.05 14.78 -11.71
C GLY A 29 -17.15 14.55 -10.67
N ASN A 30 -17.83 13.41 -10.74
CA ASN A 30 -18.88 13.03 -9.80
C ASN A 30 -18.36 12.95 -8.35
N ALA A 31 -17.16 12.38 -8.13
CA ALA A 31 -16.52 12.34 -6.81
C ALA A 31 -16.25 13.76 -6.27
N PHE A 32 -15.71 14.64 -7.12
CA PHE A 32 -15.39 15.99 -6.75
C PHE A 32 -16.64 16.80 -6.38
N ASP A 33 -17.68 16.75 -7.22
CA ASP A 33 -18.93 17.45 -7.02
C ASP A 33 -19.68 16.92 -5.78
N LEU A 34 -19.64 15.61 -5.54
CA LEU A 34 -20.20 14.98 -4.35
C LEU A 34 -19.48 15.44 -3.08
N LEU A 35 -18.16 15.54 -3.09
CA LEU A 35 -17.37 16.03 -1.95
C LEU A 35 -17.64 17.51 -1.69
N GLN A 36 -17.75 18.35 -2.74
CA GLN A 36 -18.14 19.76 -2.58
C GLN A 36 -19.56 19.88 -2.00
N TYR A 37 -20.48 19.07 -2.48
CA TYR A 37 -21.85 19.01 -1.94
C TYR A 37 -21.84 18.62 -0.47
N ALA A 38 -21.12 17.56 -0.10
CA ALA A 38 -21.00 17.09 1.26
C ALA A 38 -20.49 18.21 2.20
N ILE A 39 -19.43 18.92 1.78
CA ILE A 39 -18.87 20.03 2.55
C ILE A 39 -19.88 21.17 2.69
N SER A 40 -20.56 21.57 1.60
CA SER A 40 -21.53 22.66 1.62
C SER A 40 -22.77 22.35 2.48
N ARG A 41 -23.17 21.08 2.56
CA ARG A 41 -24.29 20.59 3.36
C ARG A 41 -23.93 20.19 4.77
N ARG A 42 -22.63 20.28 5.13
CA ARG A 42 -22.10 19.86 6.44
C ARG A 42 -22.41 18.40 6.74
N GLU A 43 -22.28 17.52 5.72
CA GLU A 43 -22.39 16.08 5.92
C GLU A 43 -21.30 15.59 6.87
N GLY A 44 -21.70 14.86 7.90
CA GLY A 44 -20.80 14.55 9.01
C GLY A 44 -19.67 13.59 8.64
N PHE A 45 -19.97 12.57 7.82
CA PHE A 45 -19.00 11.50 7.56
C PHE A 45 -19.09 10.96 6.13
N VAL A 46 -18.02 11.10 5.37
CA VAL A 46 -17.92 10.69 3.97
C VAL A 46 -16.79 9.69 3.78
N VAL A 47 -17.00 8.68 2.96
CA VAL A 47 -15.98 7.67 2.60
C VAL A 47 -15.79 7.65 1.09
N VAL A 48 -14.56 7.86 0.64
CA VAL A 48 -14.15 7.73 -0.76
C VAL A 48 -13.15 6.58 -0.86
N THR A 49 -13.49 5.59 -1.66
CA THR A 49 -12.62 4.45 -1.90
C THR A 49 -12.22 4.36 -3.38
N GLY A 50 -11.27 3.53 -3.69
CA GLY A 50 -10.85 3.26 -5.06
C GLY A 50 -9.54 2.48 -5.07
N ASP A 51 -9.21 1.89 -6.20
CA ASP A 51 -8.02 1.09 -6.35
C ASP A 51 -6.73 1.92 -6.21
N ILE A 52 -5.60 1.24 -6.03
CA ILE A 52 -4.28 1.87 -5.91
C ILE A 52 -3.97 2.64 -7.21
N GLY A 53 -3.63 3.93 -7.06
CA GLY A 53 -3.23 4.75 -8.21
C GLY A 53 -4.36 5.34 -9.03
N THR A 54 -5.64 5.23 -8.61
CA THR A 54 -6.79 5.85 -9.27
C THR A 54 -6.85 7.38 -9.15
N GLY A 55 -5.99 8.01 -8.33
CA GLY A 55 -5.93 9.47 -8.22
C GLY A 55 -6.62 10.07 -6.99
N LYS A 56 -6.94 9.26 -5.98
CA LYS A 56 -7.60 9.69 -4.73
C LYS A 56 -6.90 10.88 -4.06
N THR A 57 -5.59 10.79 -3.84
CA THR A 57 -4.80 11.87 -3.24
C THR A 57 -4.81 13.15 -4.09
N THR A 58 -4.78 13.01 -5.42
CA THR A 58 -4.86 14.15 -6.34
C THR A 58 -6.23 14.82 -6.25
N LEU A 59 -7.30 14.02 -6.15
CA LEU A 59 -8.66 14.50 -5.94
C LEU A 59 -8.78 15.30 -4.62
N CYS A 60 -8.24 14.77 -3.52
CA CYS A 60 -8.23 15.46 -2.22
C CYS A 60 -7.51 16.81 -2.29
N ARG A 61 -6.33 16.86 -2.92
CA ARG A 61 -5.55 18.09 -3.07
C ARG A 61 -6.29 19.12 -3.94
N ALA A 62 -6.88 18.68 -5.05
CA ALA A 62 -7.67 19.55 -5.91
C ALA A 62 -8.93 20.08 -5.21
N LEU A 63 -9.54 19.26 -4.35
CA LEU A 63 -10.66 19.69 -3.51
C LEU A 63 -10.22 20.80 -2.54
N LEU A 64 -9.08 20.62 -1.85
CA LEU A 64 -8.55 21.61 -0.91
C LEU A 64 -8.26 22.97 -1.56
N GLU A 65 -7.86 23.00 -2.85
CA GLU A 65 -7.66 24.26 -3.59
C GLU A 65 -8.96 24.99 -3.92
N LYS A 66 -10.09 24.27 -3.92
CA LYS A 66 -11.40 24.81 -4.29
C LYS A 66 -12.34 25.02 -3.11
N ILE A 67 -11.95 24.59 -1.92
CA ILE A 67 -12.70 24.82 -0.67
C ILE A 67 -12.68 26.32 -0.35
N ASP A 68 -13.83 26.84 0.09
CA ASP A 68 -13.96 28.23 0.51
C ASP A 68 -13.05 28.55 1.72
N ARG A 69 -12.56 29.77 1.76
CA ARG A 69 -11.70 30.30 2.84
C ARG A 69 -12.37 30.31 4.22
N THR A 70 -13.69 30.19 4.28
CA THR A 70 -14.46 30.04 5.53
C THR A 70 -14.42 28.61 6.08
N THR A 71 -13.83 27.66 5.35
CA THR A 71 -13.70 26.26 5.77
C THR A 71 -12.28 25.97 6.21
N PHE A 72 -12.12 25.68 7.49
CA PHE A 72 -10.85 25.21 8.05
C PHE A 72 -10.62 23.75 7.64
N THR A 73 -9.41 23.43 7.17
CA THR A 73 -9.10 22.09 6.66
C THR A 73 -7.90 21.49 7.37
N ALA A 74 -8.01 20.24 7.76
CA ALA A 74 -6.91 19.41 8.21
C ALA A 74 -6.71 18.23 7.24
N LEU A 75 -5.46 17.99 6.83
CA LEU A 75 -5.11 16.90 5.90
C LEU A 75 -4.09 15.95 6.52
N VAL A 76 -4.53 14.74 6.78
CA VAL A 76 -3.68 13.66 7.30
C VAL A 76 -3.31 12.73 6.15
N LEU A 77 -2.03 12.75 5.75
CA LEU A 77 -1.48 11.90 4.68
C LEU A 77 -0.71 10.68 5.22
N ASN A 78 -0.33 10.71 6.50
CA ASN A 78 0.39 9.62 7.14
C ASN A 78 -0.54 8.91 8.12
N PRO A 79 -0.95 7.67 7.86
CA PRO A 79 -1.87 6.93 8.71
C PRO A 79 -1.20 6.31 9.96
N PHE A 80 0.14 6.30 10.02
CA PHE A 80 0.88 5.73 11.15
C PHE A 80 0.99 6.73 12.30
N LEU A 81 -0.14 7.00 12.94
CA LEU A 81 -0.30 7.97 14.01
C LEU A 81 -0.87 7.29 15.26
N THR A 82 -0.53 7.84 16.43
CA THR A 82 -1.30 7.59 17.64
C THR A 82 -2.55 8.49 17.69
N GLU A 83 -3.48 8.21 18.59
CA GLU A 83 -4.67 9.05 18.78
C GLU A 83 -4.30 10.50 19.16
N GLU A 84 -3.27 10.66 20.01
CA GLU A 84 -2.77 11.98 20.40
C GLU A 84 -2.08 12.70 19.24
N ASP A 85 -1.31 11.98 18.41
CA ASP A 85 -0.66 12.57 17.25
C ASP A 85 -1.69 13.06 16.22
N LEU A 86 -2.80 12.30 16.05
CA LEU A 86 -3.93 12.71 15.21
C LEU A 86 -4.51 14.03 15.72
N LEU A 87 -4.83 14.12 17.01
CA LEU A 87 -5.40 15.33 17.61
C LEU A 87 -4.46 16.53 17.48
N LYS A 88 -3.17 16.35 17.80
CA LYS A 88 -2.13 17.39 17.64
C LYS A 88 -2.03 17.85 16.20
N ARG A 89 -2.10 16.92 15.24
CA ARG A 89 -2.07 17.25 13.81
C ARG A 89 -3.29 18.05 13.37
N ILE A 90 -4.49 17.64 13.78
CA ILE A 90 -5.73 18.38 13.50
C ILE A 90 -5.66 19.80 14.06
N LEU A 91 -5.30 19.95 15.33
CA LEU A 91 -5.19 21.26 15.97
C LEU A 91 -4.12 22.15 15.32
N GLN A 92 -3.02 21.56 14.86
CA GLN A 92 -1.99 22.27 14.12
C GLN A 92 -2.49 22.75 12.75
N ASP A 93 -3.15 21.90 11.98
CA ASP A 93 -3.63 22.25 10.64
C ASP A 93 -4.78 23.28 10.73
N PHE A 94 -5.58 23.28 11.81
CA PHE A 94 -6.57 24.32 12.08
C PHE A 94 -5.96 25.63 12.66
N GLY A 95 -4.66 25.64 12.98
CA GLY A 95 -3.95 26.80 13.51
C GLY A 95 -4.17 27.07 14.99
N VAL A 96 -4.75 26.13 15.73
CA VAL A 96 -4.93 26.22 17.20
C VAL A 96 -3.61 26.04 17.93
N ILE A 97 -2.73 25.18 17.39
CA ILE A 97 -1.41 24.90 17.93
C ILE A 97 -0.35 25.29 16.88
N SER A 98 0.69 26.02 17.32
CA SER A 98 1.78 26.40 16.43
C SER A 98 2.79 25.25 16.25
N ARG A 99 3.54 25.29 15.11
CA ARG A 99 4.63 24.33 14.88
C ARG A 99 5.77 24.46 15.88
N GLU A 100 5.99 25.68 16.39
CA GLU A 100 7.01 25.99 17.38
C GLU A 100 6.67 25.36 18.73
N GLU A 101 5.42 25.40 19.16
CA GLU A 101 4.94 24.77 20.41
C GLU A 101 5.09 23.25 20.36
N LEU A 102 4.76 22.62 19.22
CA LEU A 102 4.97 21.20 19.00
C LEU A 102 6.46 20.82 19.08
N LYS A 103 7.33 21.58 18.39
CA LYS A 103 8.78 21.33 18.38
C LYS A 103 9.42 21.59 19.75
N ALA A 104 8.93 22.58 20.50
CA ALA A 104 9.42 22.91 21.84
C ALA A 104 9.01 21.87 22.90
N GLY A 105 8.23 20.86 22.54
CA GLY A 105 7.77 19.82 23.46
C GLY A 105 6.78 20.33 24.53
N ARG A 106 6.24 21.53 24.37
CA ARG A 106 5.30 22.13 25.34
C ARG A 106 4.03 21.28 25.52
N LEU A 107 3.68 20.51 24.49
CA LEU A 107 2.51 19.61 24.47
C LEU A 107 2.82 18.18 24.97
N ALA A 108 4.02 17.92 25.48
CA ALA A 108 4.40 16.61 25.99
C ALA A 108 3.65 16.21 27.27
N LYS A 109 3.11 17.20 28.00
CA LYS A 109 2.35 17.00 29.25
C LYS A 109 0.83 17.19 29.07
N VAL A 110 0.39 17.60 27.87
CA VAL A 110 -1.03 17.81 27.59
C VAL A 110 -1.69 16.47 27.41
N THR A 111 -2.76 16.25 28.13
CA THR A 111 -3.52 14.99 28.07
C THR A 111 -4.37 14.93 26.79
N LYS A 112 -4.73 13.71 26.39
CA LYS A 112 -5.64 13.47 25.26
C LYS A 112 -6.96 14.22 25.44
N GLN A 113 -7.48 14.29 26.68
CA GLN A 113 -8.73 14.98 26.96
C GLN A 113 -8.59 16.50 26.73
N GLU A 114 -7.52 17.13 27.19
CA GLU A 114 -7.26 18.57 26.95
C GLU A 114 -7.14 18.89 25.45
N LEU A 115 -6.59 17.98 24.63
CA LEU A 115 -6.56 18.15 23.18
C LEU A 115 -7.95 18.09 22.56
N ILE A 116 -8.82 17.19 23.05
CA ILE A 116 -10.22 17.08 22.59
C ILE A 116 -11.01 18.32 22.98
N ASP A 117 -10.85 18.79 24.23
CA ASP A 117 -11.51 19.99 24.73
C ASP A 117 -11.09 21.22 23.93
N SER A 118 -9.78 21.38 23.66
CA SER A 118 -9.26 22.47 22.81
C SER A 118 -9.82 22.42 21.38
N LEU A 119 -9.99 21.22 20.81
CA LEU A 119 -10.61 21.05 19.51
C LEU A 119 -12.09 21.42 19.55
N TYR A 120 -12.82 21.01 20.59
CA TYR A 120 -14.23 21.31 20.76
C TYR A 120 -14.47 22.82 20.92
N ASP A 121 -13.69 23.49 21.75
CA ASP A 121 -13.75 24.94 21.95
C ASP A 121 -13.48 25.70 20.64
N PHE A 122 -12.49 25.28 19.88
CA PHE A 122 -12.20 25.84 18.56
C PHE A 122 -13.41 25.68 17.62
N LEU A 123 -13.97 24.47 17.52
CA LEU A 123 -15.11 24.19 16.64
C LEU A 123 -16.35 24.99 17.03
N LEU A 124 -16.63 25.16 18.33
CA LEU A 124 -17.71 26.03 18.81
C LEU A 124 -17.47 27.49 18.42
N GLY A 125 -16.21 27.95 18.45
CA GLY A 125 -15.83 29.29 18.02
C GLY A 125 -16.06 29.57 16.54
N LEU A 126 -16.23 28.53 15.68
CA LEU A 126 -16.56 28.69 14.26
C LEU A 126 -18.02 29.00 13.98
N ILE A 127 -18.95 28.64 14.89
CA ILE A 127 -20.40 28.81 14.71
C ILE A 127 -20.79 30.28 14.45
N PRO A 128 -20.41 31.25 15.29
CA PRO A 128 -20.77 32.64 15.07
C PRO A 128 -20.14 33.22 13.80
N LEU A 129 -19.02 32.65 13.34
CA LEU A 129 -18.35 33.03 12.10
C LEU A 129 -18.97 32.40 10.86
N LYS A 130 -19.95 31.51 11.02
CA LYS A 130 -20.54 30.67 9.95
C LYS A 130 -19.46 29.85 9.21
N ALA A 131 -18.33 29.63 9.84
CA ALA A 131 -17.23 28.83 9.33
C ALA A 131 -17.49 27.35 9.56
N SER A 132 -16.76 26.49 8.86
CA SER A 132 -16.83 25.04 8.98
C SER A 132 -15.44 24.42 9.12
N ALA A 133 -15.38 23.18 9.61
CA ALA A 133 -14.14 22.44 9.74
C ALA A 133 -14.26 21.08 9.04
N VAL A 134 -13.26 20.74 8.24
CA VAL A 134 -13.17 19.48 7.48
C VAL A 134 -11.85 18.77 7.79
N LEU A 135 -11.93 17.53 8.20
CA LEU A 135 -10.82 16.63 8.38
C LEU A 135 -10.79 15.63 7.23
N ILE A 136 -9.73 15.63 6.44
CA ILE A 136 -9.49 14.65 5.36
C ILE A 136 -8.37 13.72 5.80
N ILE A 137 -8.61 12.42 5.77
CA ILE A 137 -7.62 11.41 6.09
C ILE A 137 -7.42 10.51 4.88
N ASP A 138 -6.24 10.57 4.29
CA ASP A 138 -5.86 9.71 3.15
C ASP A 138 -5.22 8.41 3.63
N GLU A 139 -5.28 7.37 2.81
CA GLU A 139 -4.82 5.99 3.12
C GLU A 139 -5.45 5.44 4.43
N ALA A 140 -6.71 5.78 4.68
CA ALA A 140 -7.40 5.49 5.94
C ALA A 140 -7.52 3.99 6.28
N GLN A 141 -7.37 3.07 5.32
CA GLN A 141 -7.32 1.63 5.57
C GLN A 141 -6.11 1.20 6.42
N ASN A 142 -5.08 2.04 6.51
CA ASN A 142 -3.87 1.77 7.30
C ASN A 142 -3.93 2.36 8.72
N LEU A 143 -5.04 2.97 9.11
CA LEU A 143 -5.21 3.53 10.46
C LEU A 143 -5.34 2.41 11.50
N PRO A 144 -4.65 2.51 12.64
CA PRO A 144 -4.86 1.62 13.77
C PRO A 144 -6.30 1.70 14.31
N LEU A 145 -6.85 0.58 14.80
CA LEU A 145 -8.18 0.53 15.41
C LEU A 145 -8.43 1.61 16.47
N PRO A 146 -7.50 1.90 17.42
CA PRO A 146 -7.70 2.96 18.40
C PRO A 146 -7.89 4.34 17.76
N VAL A 147 -7.20 4.61 16.64
CA VAL A 147 -7.32 5.88 15.90
C VAL A 147 -8.66 5.97 15.17
N LEU A 148 -9.15 4.87 14.57
CA LEU A 148 -10.50 4.81 13.99
C LEU A 148 -11.58 5.01 15.05
N GLU A 149 -11.39 4.47 16.25
CA GLU A 149 -12.28 4.71 17.37
C GLU A 149 -12.22 6.17 17.86
N GLN A 150 -11.03 6.80 17.86
CA GLN A 150 -10.91 8.23 18.15
C GLN A 150 -11.66 9.07 17.10
N ILE A 151 -11.57 8.71 15.82
CA ILE A 151 -12.33 9.37 14.73
C ILE A 151 -13.83 9.23 14.95
N ARG A 152 -14.29 8.05 15.43
CA ARG A 152 -15.70 7.85 15.81
C ARG A 152 -16.13 8.80 16.93
N ILE A 153 -15.28 9.00 17.93
CA ILE A 153 -15.53 9.93 19.03
C ILE A 153 -15.61 11.38 18.48
N LEU A 154 -14.66 11.78 17.63
CA LEU A 154 -14.66 13.10 17.00
C LEU A 154 -15.92 13.35 16.12
N SER A 155 -16.45 12.31 15.50
CA SER A 155 -17.70 12.44 14.70
C SER A 155 -18.94 12.73 15.55
N ASN A 156 -18.85 12.67 16.90
CA ASN A 156 -19.90 13.10 17.83
C ASN A 156 -19.87 14.60 18.13
N LEU A 157 -18.86 15.33 17.65
CA LEU A 157 -18.78 16.76 17.89
C LEU A 157 -19.86 17.47 17.07
N GLU A 158 -20.98 17.73 17.72
CA GLU A 158 -22.18 18.32 17.12
C GLU A 158 -22.90 19.22 18.14
N THR A 159 -23.72 20.09 17.63
CA THR A 159 -24.76 20.79 18.38
C THR A 159 -26.12 20.20 18.08
N ASP A 160 -27.18 20.67 18.75
CA ASP A 160 -28.56 20.23 18.46
C ASP A 160 -28.99 20.48 17.00
N LYS A 161 -28.23 21.30 16.25
CA LYS A 161 -28.62 21.75 14.90
C LYS A 161 -27.69 21.31 13.79
N GLU A 162 -26.40 21.14 14.08
CA GLU A 162 -25.39 20.90 13.03
C GLU A 162 -24.16 20.13 13.52
N LYS A 163 -23.51 19.43 12.60
CA LYS A 163 -22.18 18.83 12.82
C LYS A 163 -21.12 19.92 12.85
N LEU A 164 -20.26 19.87 13.86
CA LEU A 164 -19.16 20.83 14.03
C LEU A 164 -17.93 20.44 13.20
N LEU A 165 -17.68 19.12 13.03
CA LEU A 165 -16.57 18.59 12.28
C LEU A 165 -17.08 17.63 11.20
N GLN A 166 -16.65 17.85 9.97
CA GLN A 166 -16.88 16.96 8.84
C GLN A 166 -15.65 16.08 8.65
N ILE A 167 -15.86 14.80 8.44
CA ILE A 167 -14.76 13.82 8.31
C ILE A 167 -14.87 13.12 6.96
N ILE A 168 -13.80 13.16 6.19
CA ILE A 168 -13.70 12.50 4.89
C ILE A 168 -12.58 11.46 5.01
N LEU A 169 -12.95 10.18 4.99
CA LEU A 169 -11.98 9.08 4.89
C LEU A 169 -11.77 8.72 3.43
N VAL A 170 -10.52 8.68 3.02
CA VAL A 170 -10.11 8.30 1.68
C VAL A 170 -9.19 7.09 1.79
N GLY A 171 -9.45 6.04 1.00
CA GLY A 171 -8.65 4.82 1.12
C GLY A 171 -8.82 3.86 -0.04
N GLN A 172 -8.20 2.70 0.09
CA GLN A 172 -8.34 1.60 -0.84
C GLN A 172 -9.67 0.86 -0.61
N LEU A 173 -10.01 -0.07 -1.49
CA LEU A 173 -11.26 -0.85 -1.37
C LEU A 173 -11.36 -1.62 -0.05
N ASP A 174 -10.22 -2.02 0.51
CA ASP A 174 -10.12 -2.69 1.82
C ASP A 174 -10.69 -1.84 2.96
N LEU A 175 -10.71 -0.51 2.83
CA LEU A 175 -11.33 0.38 3.81
C LEU A 175 -12.83 0.05 3.99
N GLN A 176 -13.54 -0.31 2.92
CA GLN A 176 -14.95 -0.69 3.02
C GLN A 176 -15.13 -1.98 3.83
N THR A 177 -14.25 -2.95 3.63
CA THR A 177 -14.25 -4.20 4.38
C THR A 177 -13.91 -3.96 5.84
N LEU A 178 -12.91 -3.14 6.11
CA LEU A 178 -12.49 -2.74 7.45
C LEU A 178 -13.62 -2.06 8.22
N LEU A 179 -14.31 -1.08 7.60
CA LEU A 179 -15.43 -0.37 8.24
C LEU A 179 -16.62 -1.27 8.56
N ARG A 180 -16.84 -2.34 7.77
CA ARG A 180 -17.91 -3.31 8.00
C ARG A 180 -17.58 -4.34 9.09
N SER A 181 -16.38 -4.32 9.65
CA SER A 181 -16.00 -5.20 10.74
C SER A 181 -16.88 -4.97 11.98
N PRO A 182 -17.07 -5.99 12.82
CA PRO A 182 -17.89 -5.85 14.05
C PRO A 182 -17.41 -4.73 14.97
N GLU A 183 -16.09 -4.51 15.05
CA GLU A 183 -15.43 -3.52 15.88
C GLU A 183 -15.75 -2.08 15.44
N LEU A 184 -15.91 -1.87 14.13
CA LEU A 184 -16.14 -0.54 13.54
C LEU A 184 -17.59 -0.29 13.09
N ARG A 185 -18.51 -1.19 13.44
CA ARG A 185 -19.92 -1.09 13.05
C ARG A 185 -20.56 0.25 13.41
N GLN A 186 -20.21 0.83 14.55
CA GLN A 186 -20.73 2.14 14.98
C GLN A 186 -20.20 3.29 14.11
N LEU A 187 -18.94 3.18 13.63
CA LEU A 187 -18.36 4.14 12.70
C LEU A 187 -19.00 3.99 11.32
N ASP A 188 -19.18 2.76 10.86
CA ASP A 188 -19.81 2.43 9.58
C ASP A 188 -21.24 2.99 9.44
N GLN A 189 -22.02 2.96 10.54
CA GLN A 189 -23.39 3.52 10.59
C GLN A 189 -23.43 5.04 10.50
N ARG A 190 -22.32 5.74 10.72
CA ARG A 190 -22.23 7.21 10.62
C ARG A 190 -21.92 7.71 9.22
N VAL A 191 -21.50 6.81 8.33
CA VAL A 191 -21.15 7.17 6.96
C VAL A 191 -22.42 7.55 6.19
N SER A 192 -22.59 8.86 5.94
CA SER A 192 -23.72 9.39 5.17
C SER A 192 -23.52 9.22 3.66
N ILE A 193 -22.28 9.32 3.20
CA ILE A 193 -21.96 9.26 1.77
C ILE A 193 -20.81 8.29 1.54
N ARG A 194 -20.98 7.41 0.53
CA ARG A 194 -19.95 6.49 0.05
C ARG A 194 -19.78 6.68 -1.45
N TYR A 195 -18.54 6.79 -1.87
CA TYR A 195 -18.21 6.87 -3.28
C TYR A 195 -17.02 5.99 -3.61
N GLU A 196 -17.11 5.30 -4.75
CA GLU A 196 -16.00 4.49 -5.28
C GLU A 196 -15.45 5.14 -6.55
N LEU A 197 -14.18 5.57 -6.48
CA LEU A 197 -13.46 6.14 -7.60
C LEU A 197 -12.99 5.03 -8.54
N LYS A 198 -13.54 5.03 -9.76
CA LYS A 198 -13.27 3.99 -10.75
C LYS A 198 -12.06 4.33 -11.63
N PRO A 199 -11.35 3.34 -12.16
CA PRO A 199 -10.36 3.54 -13.21
C PRO A 199 -10.98 4.23 -14.43
N LEU A 200 -10.14 4.81 -15.28
CA LEU A 200 -10.54 5.43 -16.53
C LEU A 200 -10.95 4.36 -17.57
N ASP A 201 -11.97 4.63 -18.33
CA ASP A 201 -12.32 3.78 -19.49
C ASP A 201 -11.38 4.02 -20.68
N GLN A 202 -11.51 3.22 -21.73
CA GLN A 202 -10.64 3.27 -22.89
C GLN A 202 -10.68 4.61 -23.62
N GLU A 203 -11.84 5.21 -23.77
CA GLU A 203 -12.02 6.50 -24.46
C GLU A 203 -11.39 7.64 -23.64
N THR A 204 -11.60 7.58 -22.34
CA THR A 204 -11.07 8.56 -21.38
C THR A 204 -9.54 8.51 -21.26
N VAL A 205 -8.90 7.34 -21.43
CA VAL A 205 -7.42 7.23 -21.38
C VAL A 205 -6.76 8.09 -22.47
N ALA A 206 -7.31 8.11 -23.68
CA ALA A 206 -6.78 8.94 -24.77
C ALA A 206 -6.86 10.44 -24.42
N ALA A 207 -7.99 10.89 -23.89
CA ALA A 207 -8.18 12.27 -23.48
C ALA A 207 -7.31 12.62 -22.25
N TYR A 208 -7.13 11.69 -21.31
CA TYR A 208 -6.24 11.85 -20.17
C TYR A 208 -4.78 12.05 -20.58
N VAL A 209 -4.27 11.22 -21.51
CA VAL A 209 -2.90 11.34 -22.03
C VAL A 209 -2.71 12.70 -22.73
N ALA A 210 -3.66 13.08 -23.60
CA ALA A 210 -3.62 14.38 -24.28
C ALA A 210 -3.66 15.55 -23.30
N HIS A 211 -4.52 15.51 -22.28
CA HIS A 211 -4.61 16.50 -21.22
C HIS A 211 -3.26 16.70 -20.51
N ARG A 212 -2.59 15.62 -20.12
CA ARG A 212 -1.30 15.71 -19.45
C ARG A 212 -0.19 16.29 -20.32
N LEU A 213 -0.15 15.90 -21.59
CA LEU A 213 0.78 16.46 -22.56
C LEU A 213 0.53 17.97 -22.76
N THR A 214 -0.73 18.39 -22.82
CA THR A 214 -1.11 19.79 -22.98
C THR A 214 -0.66 20.64 -21.80
N ILE A 215 -0.91 20.19 -20.56
CA ILE A 215 -0.50 20.93 -19.35
C ILE A 215 1.01 21.05 -19.24
N ALA A 216 1.75 20.02 -19.64
CA ALA A 216 3.21 20.04 -19.61
C ALA A 216 3.87 20.96 -20.66
N GLY A 217 3.10 21.78 -21.34
CA GLY A 217 3.57 22.66 -22.41
C GLY A 217 3.35 22.09 -23.80
N GLY A 218 2.49 21.07 -23.90
CA GLY A 218 2.06 20.25 -25.00
C GLY A 218 2.39 20.74 -26.37
N SER A 219 3.44 20.21 -26.93
CA SER A 219 3.81 20.55 -28.29
C SER A 219 3.18 19.54 -29.25
N ALA A 220 2.92 20.00 -30.48
CA ALA A 220 2.65 19.10 -31.60
C ALA A 220 3.86 18.18 -31.94
N ALA A 221 4.95 18.26 -31.17
CA ALA A 221 6.19 17.54 -31.41
C ALA A 221 6.12 16.05 -31.13
N VAL A 222 5.17 15.60 -30.27
CA VAL A 222 4.97 14.19 -30.00
C VAL A 222 3.48 13.84 -29.89
N ALA A 223 3.10 12.71 -30.48
CA ALA A 223 1.76 12.17 -30.39
C ALA A 223 1.79 10.65 -30.20
N PHE A 224 0.89 10.13 -29.37
CA PHE A 224 0.63 8.71 -29.28
C PHE A 224 -0.29 8.28 -30.42
N SER A 225 0.05 7.21 -31.13
CA SER A 225 -0.88 6.63 -32.13
C SER A 225 -2.13 6.03 -31.44
N ALA A 226 -3.26 5.95 -32.14
CA ALA A 226 -4.48 5.37 -31.60
C ALA A 226 -4.26 3.94 -31.05
N LYS A 227 -3.49 3.12 -31.79
CA LYS A 227 -3.12 1.77 -31.36
C LYS A 227 -2.20 1.77 -30.13
N ALA A 228 -1.33 2.80 -29.97
CA ALA A 228 -0.51 2.94 -28.77
C ALA A 228 -1.38 3.26 -27.54
N LEU A 229 -2.36 4.15 -27.67
CA LEU A 229 -3.32 4.47 -26.61
C LEU A 229 -4.18 3.26 -26.20
N GLU A 230 -4.59 2.45 -27.15
CA GLU A 230 -5.27 1.16 -26.88
C GLU A 230 -4.37 0.22 -26.05
N GLN A 231 -3.07 0.12 -26.38
CA GLN A 231 -2.12 -0.65 -25.58
C GLN A 231 -1.92 -0.07 -24.19
N VAL A 232 -1.84 1.26 -24.07
CA VAL A 232 -1.78 1.93 -22.76
C VAL A 232 -2.97 1.53 -21.89
N TYR A 233 -4.20 1.59 -22.43
CA TYR A 233 -5.39 1.15 -21.70
C TYR A 233 -5.31 -0.33 -21.30
N ARG A 234 -5.01 -1.21 -22.24
CA ARG A 234 -4.96 -2.66 -22.02
C ARG A 234 -3.95 -3.05 -20.93
N LEU A 235 -2.80 -2.38 -20.90
CA LEU A 235 -1.73 -2.67 -19.95
C LEU A 235 -1.93 -2.01 -18.59
N SER A 236 -2.55 -0.82 -18.56
CA SER A 236 -2.79 -0.07 -17.32
C SER A 236 -4.12 -0.42 -16.63
N GLY A 237 -5.07 -1.06 -17.34
CA GLY A 237 -6.45 -1.21 -16.86
C GLY A 237 -7.16 0.11 -16.60
N GLY A 238 -6.72 1.22 -17.20
CA GLY A 238 -7.25 2.57 -16.96
C GLY A 238 -6.79 3.20 -15.64
N ILE A 239 -5.83 2.61 -14.94
CA ILE A 239 -5.31 3.15 -13.67
C ILE A 239 -4.34 4.30 -13.95
N PRO A 240 -4.63 5.56 -13.55
CA PRO A 240 -3.83 6.75 -13.86
C PRO A 240 -2.33 6.61 -13.52
N ARG A 241 -2.00 5.99 -12.40
CA ARG A 241 -0.61 5.77 -12.00
C ARG A 241 0.14 4.88 -12.99
N LEU A 242 -0.49 3.80 -13.45
CA LEU A 242 0.11 2.89 -14.44
C LEU A 242 0.18 3.55 -15.82
N ILE A 243 -0.86 4.31 -16.22
CA ILE A 243 -0.83 5.10 -17.45
C ILE A 243 0.38 6.03 -17.44
N ASN A 244 0.60 6.76 -16.34
CA ASN A 244 1.72 7.68 -16.22
C ASN A 244 3.07 6.96 -16.34
N LEU A 245 3.26 5.85 -15.64
CA LEU A 245 4.49 5.05 -15.70
C LEU A 245 4.77 4.57 -17.12
N ILE A 246 3.77 3.99 -17.79
CA ILE A 246 3.91 3.47 -19.14
C ILE A 246 4.18 4.59 -20.14
N CYS A 247 3.44 5.71 -20.07
CA CYS A 247 3.61 6.83 -20.98
C CYS A 247 4.94 7.55 -20.79
N ASP A 248 5.44 7.72 -19.57
CA ASP A 248 6.76 8.30 -19.30
C ASP A 248 7.87 7.45 -19.93
N ARG A 249 7.82 6.14 -19.78
CA ARG A 249 8.77 5.20 -20.38
C ARG A 249 8.64 5.15 -21.91
N ALA A 250 7.44 5.21 -22.45
CA ALA A 250 7.21 5.25 -23.89
C ALA A 250 7.76 6.54 -24.52
N LEU A 251 7.63 7.71 -23.85
CA LEU A 251 8.26 8.95 -24.29
C LEU A 251 9.79 8.85 -24.27
N LEU A 252 10.36 8.19 -23.26
CA LEU A 252 11.81 7.96 -23.19
C LEU A 252 12.29 7.06 -24.35
N ALA A 253 11.54 6.01 -24.69
CA ALA A 253 11.83 5.13 -25.82
C ALA A 253 11.75 5.92 -27.14
N GLY A 254 10.69 6.72 -27.35
CA GLY A 254 10.53 7.57 -28.51
C GLY A 254 11.67 8.60 -28.66
N PHE A 255 12.12 9.16 -27.55
CA PHE A 255 13.30 10.05 -27.54
C PHE A 255 14.57 9.32 -28.00
N SER A 256 14.80 8.08 -27.51
CA SER A 256 15.96 7.29 -27.91
C SER A 256 15.98 6.97 -29.41
N GLU A 257 14.80 6.80 -30.02
CA GLU A 257 14.62 6.54 -31.44
C GLU A 257 14.42 7.82 -32.28
N GLN A 258 14.50 8.99 -31.64
CA GLN A 258 14.24 10.31 -32.26
C GLN A 258 12.86 10.38 -32.98
N ALA A 259 11.88 9.65 -32.45
CA ALA A 259 10.55 9.55 -33.03
C ALA A 259 9.62 10.64 -32.49
N SER A 260 8.87 11.29 -33.39
CA SER A 260 7.78 12.22 -33.03
C SER A 260 6.44 11.52 -32.78
N ARG A 261 6.37 10.20 -33.05
CA ARG A 261 5.14 9.40 -32.86
C ARG A 261 5.42 8.17 -32.04
N ILE A 262 4.71 8.04 -30.92
CA ILE A 262 4.80 6.88 -30.05
C ILE A 262 3.98 5.73 -30.63
N THR A 263 4.63 4.58 -30.83
CA THR A 263 4.06 3.39 -31.44
C THR A 263 3.56 2.39 -30.38
N PRO A 264 2.73 1.40 -30.74
CA PRO A 264 2.33 0.32 -29.84
C PRO A 264 3.52 -0.47 -29.29
N GLU A 265 4.55 -0.69 -30.09
CA GLU A 265 5.75 -1.45 -29.74
C GLU A 265 6.53 -0.73 -28.62
N MET A 266 6.68 0.61 -28.73
CA MET A 266 7.31 1.43 -27.67
C MET A 266 6.54 1.32 -26.34
N VAL A 267 5.20 1.29 -26.41
CA VAL A 267 4.33 1.15 -25.22
C VAL A 267 4.49 -0.25 -24.58
N ILE A 268 4.51 -1.30 -25.42
CA ILE A 268 4.69 -2.68 -24.95
C ILE A 268 6.06 -2.85 -24.29
N ASN A 269 7.12 -2.37 -24.93
CA ASN A 269 8.49 -2.42 -24.40
C ASN A 269 8.61 -1.61 -23.08
N ALA A 270 7.94 -0.43 -23.03
CA ALA A 270 7.86 0.36 -21.81
C ALA A 270 7.21 -0.40 -20.65
N ALA A 271 6.08 -1.07 -20.90
CA ALA A 271 5.38 -1.85 -19.89
C ALA A 271 6.19 -3.08 -19.43
N GLN A 272 6.87 -3.76 -20.36
CA GLN A 272 7.76 -4.89 -20.05
C GLN A 272 8.92 -4.46 -19.14
N SER A 273 9.51 -3.29 -19.40
CA SER A 273 10.59 -2.73 -18.55
C SER A 273 10.12 -2.38 -17.12
N LEU A 274 8.82 -2.33 -16.88
CA LEU A 274 8.18 -2.03 -15.61
C LEU A 274 7.58 -3.27 -14.93
N ASP A 275 7.75 -4.47 -15.50
CA ASP A 275 7.11 -5.73 -15.10
C ASP A 275 5.56 -5.62 -15.02
N VAL A 276 4.97 -4.72 -15.81
CA VAL A 276 3.51 -4.53 -15.87
C VAL A 276 2.91 -5.62 -16.75
N GLN A 277 2.14 -6.51 -16.13
CA GLN A 277 1.35 -7.51 -16.86
C GLN A 277 0.01 -6.91 -17.29
N PRO A 278 -0.61 -7.42 -18.41
CA PRO A 278 -1.90 -6.92 -18.86
C PRO A 278 -2.97 -7.04 -17.78
N SER A 279 -3.55 -5.93 -17.38
CA SER A 279 -4.61 -5.85 -16.37
C SER A 279 -5.97 -6.30 -16.90
N VAL A 280 -6.13 -6.31 -18.23
CA VAL A 280 -7.37 -6.74 -18.90
C VAL A 280 -7.12 -8.10 -19.53
N SER A 281 -7.64 -9.16 -18.92
CA SER A 281 -7.84 -10.43 -19.62
C SER A 281 -8.70 -10.17 -20.86
N PRO A 282 -8.37 -10.74 -22.04
CA PRO A 282 -9.23 -10.60 -23.20
C PRO A 282 -10.62 -11.09 -22.79
N GLY A 283 -11.55 -10.16 -22.68
CA GLY A 283 -12.92 -10.45 -22.33
C GLY A 283 -13.45 -11.47 -23.32
N PHE A 284 -13.71 -12.68 -22.86
CA PHE A 284 -14.60 -13.58 -23.53
C PHE A 284 -15.95 -12.86 -23.61
N GLY A 285 -16.17 -12.17 -24.71
CA GLY A 285 -17.46 -11.61 -25.05
C GLY A 285 -18.47 -12.77 -25.00
N ARG A 286 -19.32 -12.77 -23.98
CA ARG A 286 -20.52 -13.59 -23.97
C ARG A 286 -21.42 -13.06 -25.09
N THR A 287 -21.16 -13.52 -26.32
CA THR A 287 -22.19 -13.51 -27.34
C THR A 287 -23.28 -14.48 -26.86
N ALA A 288 -24.37 -13.92 -26.40
CA ALA A 288 -25.62 -14.63 -26.24
C ALA A 288 -26.09 -15.04 -27.66
N GLY A 289 -25.96 -16.29 -27.99
CA GLY A 289 -26.45 -16.81 -29.28
C GLY A 289 -25.88 -18.17 -29.61
N GLY A 290 -26.66 -19.22 -29.48
CA GLY A 290 -26.41 -20.51 -30.14
C GLY A 290 -26.00 -21.64 -29.19
N GLY A 291 -26.97 -22.46 -28.80
CA GLY A 291 -26.73 -23.73 -28.13
C GLY A 291 -26.01 -24.71 -29.03
N ALA A 292 -25.42 -25.69 -28.39
CA ALA A 292 -24.83 -26.93 -28.85
C ALA A 292 -23.29 -26.98 -28.77
N SER A 293 -22.85 -27.72 -27.80
CA SER A 293 -21.76 -28.72 -27.74
C SER A 293 -20.98 -28.69 -26.41
N LEU A 294 -21.70 -28.83 -25.30
CA LEU A 294 -21.09 -29.16 -24.01
C LEU A 294 -20.79 -30.66 -23.80
N SER A 295 -21.01 -31.49 -24.89
CA SER A 295 -20.96 -32.93 -24.76
C SER A 295 -19.59 -33.58 -24.99
N ALA A 296 -18.66 -32.95 -25.73
CA ALA A 296 -17.40 -33.60 -26.06
C ALA A 296 -16.33 -33.45 -24.98
N ALA A 297 -16.20 -32.26 -24.36
CA ALA A 297 -15.22 -32.05 -23.30
C ALA A 297 -15.61 -32.74 -21.97
N ALA A 298 -16.90 -32.78 -21.63
CA ALA A 298 -17.39 -33.47 -20.46
C ALA A 298 -17.24 -35.00 -20.63
N ALA A 299 -17.42 -35.55 -21.86
CA ALA A 299 -17.22 -36.97 -22.13
C ALA A 299 -15.75 -37.39 -21.97
N VAL A 300 -14.79 -36.56 -22.40
CA VAL A 300 -13.35 -36.83 -22.23
C VAL A 300 -12.94 -36.84 -20.76
N VAL A 301 -13.41 -35.89 -19.97
CA VAL A 301 -13.10 -35.81 -18.53
C VAL A 301 -13.72 -36.98 -17.77
N LEU A 302 -14.96 -37.41 -18.12
CA LEU A 302 -15.59 -38.56 -17.48
C LEU A 302 -14.91 -39.87 -17.88
N LEU A 303 -14.45 -40.00 -19.15
CA LEU A 303 -13.70 -41.17 -19.59
C LEU A 303 -12.34 -41.29 -18.91
N ALA A 304 -11.61 -40.18 -18.74
CA ALA A 304 -10.34 -40.14 -18.01
C ALA A 304 -10.52 -40.49 -16.52
N ALA A 305 -11.58 -40.01 -15.88
CA ALA A 305 -11.92 -40.35 -14.49
C ALA A 305 -12.28 -41.84 -14.32
N ALA A 306 -13.05 -42.42 -15.27
CA ALA A 306 -13.42 -43.84 -15.23
C ALA A 306 -12.20 -44.76 -15.43
N LEU A 307 -11.25 -44.39 -16.32
CA LEU A 307 -10.00 -45.12 -16.52
C LEU A 307 -9.07 -45.03 -15.29
N GLY A 308 -9.04 -43.89 -14.63
CA GLY A 308 -8.28 -43.69 -13.37
C GLY A 308 -8.80 -44.55 -12.22
N VAL A 309 -10.12 -44.62 -12.02
CA VAL A 309 -10.76 -45.47 -10.99
C VAL A 309 -10.58 -46.98 -11.31
N GLY A 310 -10.67 -47.38 -12.61
CA GLY A 310 -10.43 -48.75 -13.00
C GLY A 310 -8.99 -49.21 -12.77
N ALA A 311 -8.01 -48.36 -13.05
CA ALA A 311 -6.59 -48.66 -12.82
C ALA A 311 -6.23 -48.76 -11.35
N THR A 312 -6.81 -47.90 -10.50
CA THR A 312 -6.59 -47.96 -9.03
C THR A 312 -7.25 -49.19 -8.42
N ALA A 313 -8.44 -49.59 -8.87
CA ALA A 313 -9.11 -50.82 -8.37
C ALA A 313 -8.34 -52.10 -8.76
N LEU A 314 -7.78 -52.16 -9.98
CA LEU A 314 -6.94 -53.30 -10.42
C LEU A 314 -5.60 -53.37 -9.67
N LEU A 315 -4.98 -52.24 -9.36
CA LEU A 315 -3.79 -52.18 -8.53
C LEU A 315 -4.09 -52.57 -7.07
N TYR A 316 -5.22 -52.13 -6.51
CA TYR A 316 -5.63 -52.49 -5.16
C TYR A 316 -5.91 -54.02 -5.03
N GLN A 317 -6.52 -54.67 -6.03
CA GLN A 317 -6.73 -56.11 -6.03
C GLN A 317 -5.43 -56.93 -6.15
N ARG A 318 -4.39 -56.39 -6.78
CA ARG A 318 -3.07 -57.05 -6.94
C ARG A 318 -2.21 -56.92 -5.66
N PHE A 319 -2.41 -55.90 -4.88
CA PHE A 319 -1.62 -55.66 -3.62
C PHE A 319 -2.31 -56.05 -2.33
N ALA A 320 -3.62 -56.39 -2.35
CA ALA A 320 -4.35 -56.78 -1.14
C ALA A 320 -4.23 -58.28 -0.75
N GLY A 321 -3.38 -59.03 -1.45
CA GLY A 321 -3.16 -60.49 -1.22
C GLY A 321 -1.87 -60.79 -0.45
N GLY A 322 -1.56 -60.09 0.62
CA GLY A 322 -0.37 -60.44 1.39
C GLY A 322 -0.33 -59.76 2.78
N VAL A 323 -1.20 -60.14 3.68
CA VAL A 323 -1.06 -59.74 5.07
C VAL A 323 -0.35 -60.84 5.84
N VAL A 324 0.91 -60.61 6.16
CA VAL A 324 1.62 -61.39 7.23
C VAL A 324 1.96 -60.40 8.34
N HIS A 325 1.48 -60.72 9.53
CA HIS A 325 1.76 -60.06 10.79
C HIS A 325 3.26 -60.04 11.09
N ALA A 326 3.80 -58.86 11.40
CA ALA A 326 5.02 -58.72 12.18
C ALA A 326 4.92 -57.53 13.12
N GLN A 327 5.18 -57.82 14.38
CA GLN A 327 5.07 -56.96 15.53
C GLN A 327 6.02 -55.78 15.53
N ALA A 328 5.58 -54.73 16.20
CA ALA A 328 6.26 -53.46 16.42
C ALA A 328 7.61 -53.58 17.12
N SER A 329 8.59 -52.82 16.63
CA SER A 329 9.63 -52.25 17.47
C SER A 329 10.03 -50.92 16.81
N SER A 330 9.81 -49.82 17.50
CA SER A 330 10.22 -48.47 17.13
C SER A 330 11.73 -48.35 17.18
N PRO A 331 12.33 -47.72 16.19
CA PRO A 331 13.57 -46.99 16.40
C PRO A 331 13.42 -45.50 16.14
N ALA A 332 14.14 -44.75 16.96
CA ALA A 332 14.28 -43.30 16.97
C ALA A 332 14.61 -42.69 15.61
N PRO A 333 14.27 -41.41 15.35
CA PRO A 333 14.51 -40.78 14.07
C PRO A 333 16.02 -40.55 13.84
N ARG A 334 16.56 -41.20 12.83
CA ARG A 334 17.84 -40.86 12.27
C ARG A 334 17.71 -39.66 11.34
N SER A 335 18.41 -38.60 11.67
CA SER A 335 18.77 -37.49 10.83
C SER A 335 19.19 -37.97 9.42
N MET A 336 18.35 -37.67 8.40
CA MET A 336 18.78 -37.81 7.00
C MET A 336 19.52 -36.56 6.60
N ALA A 337 20.82 -36.71 6.42
CA ALA A 337 21.67 -35.73 5.76
C ALA A 337 21.17 -35.54 4.31
N VAL A 338 20.76 -34.33 3.99
CA VAL A 338 20.47 -33.89 2.62
C VAL A 338 21.83 -33.79 1.89
N ALA A 339 21.98 -34.57 0.83
CA ALA A 339 23.14 -34.53 -0.04
C ALA A 339 23.21 -33.16 -0.73
N THR A 340 24.22 -32.40 -0.41
CA THR A 340 24.57 -31.10 -1.00
C THR A 340 25.06 -31.30 -2.42
N ALA A 341 24.39 -30.69 -3.40
CA ALA A 341 24.95 -30.53 -4.74
C ALA A 341 26.16 -29.58 -4.69
N PRO A 342 27.26 -29.86 -5.34
CA PRO A 342 28.43 -29.00 -5.29
C PRO A 342 28.28 -27.85 -6.27
N GLY A 343 28.25 -26.58 -5.73
CA GLY A 343 28.44 -25.45 -6.61
C GLY A 343 27.81 -24.10 -6.25
N LEU A 344 27.40 -23.87 -5.01
CA LEU A 344 27.10 -22.50 -4.56
C LEU A 344 27.96 -22.23 -3.31
N GLN A 345 29.03 -21.44 -3.49
CA GLN A 345 29.85 -20.97 -2.41
C GLN A 345 29.02 -20.21 -1.39
N ASP A 346 29.14 -20.63 -0.14
CA ASP A 346 28.56 -20.07 1.06
C ASP A 346 28.84 -18.55 1.14
N ARG A 347 27.84 -17.71 0.77
CA ARG A 347 27.91 -16.25 0.85
C ARG A 347 27.15 -15.71 2.04
N SER A 348 27.06 -16.45 3.13
CA SER A 348 26.54 -15.92 4.39
C SER A 348 27.51 -14.89 4.97
N PHE A 349 27.03 -13.70 5.32
CA PHE A 349 27.84 -12.60 5.87
C PHE A 349 28.28 -12.83 7.32
N GLY A 350 27.89 -13.93 7.95
CA GLY A 350 28.26 -14.34 9.32
C GLY A 350 27.31 -15.39 9.87
N SER A 351 27.83 -16.25 10.77
CA SER A 351 27.03 -17.28 11.44
C SER A 351 26.99 -16.98 12.93
N ARG A 352 25.92 -16.34 13.39
CA ARG A 352 25.60 -16.14 14.82
C ARG A 352 24.12 -16.48 15.03
N PRO A 353 23.75 -17.76 15.13
CA PRO A 353 22.37 -18.16 15.25
C PRO A 353 21.75 -17.67 16.57
N LEU A 354 20.46 -17.37 16.56
CA LEU A 354 19.71 -16.98 17.74
C LEU A 354 19.66 -18.15 18.74
N PRO A 355 19.88 -17.93 20.06
CA PRO A 355 19.75 -18.99 21.06
C PRO A 355 18.36 -19.59 21.09
N ALA A 356 18.24 -20.91 21.19
CA ALA A 356 16.97 -21.63 21.21
C ALA A 356 16.05 -21.24 22.42
N ALA A 357 16.63 -20.65 23.46
CA ALA A 357 15.88 -20.15 24.62
C ALA A 357 15.30 -18.74 24.44
N ALA A 358 15.58 -18.05 23.32
CA ALA A 358 15.05 -16.73 23.06
C ALA A 358 13.58 -16.84 22.66
N ALA A 359 12.68 -16.22 23.42
CA ALA A 359 11.27 -16.10 23.05
C ALA A 359 11.04 -14.93 22.07
N GLU A 360 11.82 -13.86 22.18
CA GLU A 360 11.73 -12.68 21.33
C GLU A 360 13.11 -12.14 20.96
N THR A 361 13.19 -11.44 19.83
CA THR A 361 14.36 -10.71 19.35
C THR A 361 13.91 -9.46 18.58
N ILE A 362 14.81 -8.49 18.37
CA ILE A 362 14.51 -7.27 17.63
C ILE A 362 15.11 -7.39 16.23
N LEU A 363 14.27 -7.38 15.20
CA LEU A 363 14.71 -7.28 13.82
C LEU A 363 15.16 -5.84 13.54
N VAL A 364 16.40 -5.64 13.15
CA VAL A 364 17.00 -4.31 12.92
C VAL A 364 17.25 -4.04 11.44
N GLY A 365 17.54 -5.08 10.66
CA GLY A 365 17.76 -4.95 9.22
C GLY A 365 17.59 -6.26 8.49
N SER A 366 17.30 -6.18 7.19
CA SER A 366 17.26 -7.32 6.27
C SER A 366 17.99 -6.95 4.99
N TYR A 367 18.87 -7.83 4.52
CA TYR A 367 19.75 -7.58 3.39
C TYR A 367 19.72 -8.76 2.40
N PRO A 368 19.57 -8.52 1.10
CA PRO A 368 19.60 -9.57 0.10
C PRO A 368 21.03 -10.16 -0.01
N VAL A 369 21.15 -11.47 0.09
CA VAL A 369 22.44 -12.16 0.00
C VAL A 369 23.08 -12.04 -1.40
N SER A 370 22.26 -11.79 -2.41
CA SER A 370 22.71 -11.62 -3.80
C SER A 370 23.38 -10.28 -4.11
N ASP A 371 23.21 -9.26 -3.24
CA ASP A 371 23.74 -7.92 -3.45
C ASP A 371 25.12 -7.77 -2.76
N PRO A 372 26.21 -7.50 -3.49
CA PRO A 372 27.54 -7.30 -2.90
C PRO A 372 27.62 -6.16 -1.88
N ALA A 373 26.81 -5.11 -2.03
CA ALA A 373 26.75 -3.98 -1.10
C ALA A 373 26.13 -4.37 0.26
N SER A 374 25.37 -5.45 0.32
CA SER A 374 24.74 -5.97 1.54
C SER A 374 25.77 -6.37 2.61
N ALA A 375 26.92 -6.90 2.23
CA ALA A 375 27.98 -7.30 3.17
C ALA A 375 28.51 -6.12 4.00
N GLU A 376 28.70 -4.98 3.34
CA GLU A 376 29.14 -3.75 4.00
C GLU A 376 28.05 -3.18 4.91
N GLY A 377 26.80 -3.19 4.44
CA GLY A 377 25.64 -2.77 5.23
C GLY A 377 25.43 -3.62 6.49
N VAL A 378 25.53 -4.94 6.39
CA VAL A 378 25.44 -5.87 7.53
C VAL A 378 26.57 -5.60 8.53
N ARG A 379 27.80 -5.41 8.05
CA ARG A 379 28.96 -5.13 8.93
C ARG A 379 28.80 -3.81 9.66
N ALA A 380 28.50 -2.73 8.95
CA ALA A 380 28.30 -1.42 9.54
C ALA A 380 27.18 -1.40 10.58
N LEU A 381 26.05 -2.06 10.29
CA LEU A 381 24.94 -2.18 11.22
C LEU A 381 25.31 -3.01 12.45
N THR A 382 26.08 -4.09 12.26
CA THR A 382 26.57 -4.93 13.37
C THR A 382 27.49 -4.16 14.30
N GLU A 383 28.47 -3.46 13.77
CA GLU A 383 29.41 -2.64 14.55
C GLU A 383 28.68 -1.55 15.34
N TRP A 384 27.70 -0.91 14.72
CA TRP A 384 26.88 0.10 15.39
C TRP A 384 26.06 -0.49 16.55
N LEU A 385 25.43 -1.66 16.36
CA LEU A 385 24.65 -2.34 17.40
C LEU A 385 25.53 -2.82 18.56
N GLU A 386 26.69 -3.40 18.25
CA GLU A 386 27.66 -3.84 19.26
C GLU A 386 28.22 -2.64 20.04
N GLY A 387 28.45 -1.50 19.38
CA GLY A 387 28.82 -0.24 20.02
C GLY A 387 27.78 0.30 21.00
N LEU A 388 26.50 -0.02 20.80
CA LEU A 388 25.40 0.28 21.73
C LEU A 388 25.24 -0.77 22.84
N GLY A 389 26.05 -1.84 22.83
CA GLY A 389 26.03 -2.93 23.80
C GLY A 389 25.01 -4.02 23.53
N PHE A 390 24.46 -4.10 22.31
CA PHE A 390 23.56 -5.18 21.90
C PHE A 390 24.35 -6.41 21.44
N LYS A 391 23.84 -7.59 21.78
CA LYS A 391 24.30 -8.85 21.15
C LYS A 391 23.60 -8.98 19.81
N VAL A 392 24.36 -9.20 18.74
CA VAL A 392 23.86 -9.32 17.36
C VAL A 392 23.80 -10.77 16.95
N PHE A 393 22.69 -11.15 16.33
CA PHE A 393 22.44 -12.48 15.77
C PHE A 393 22.02 -12.37 14.31
N TYR A 394 22.15 -13.45 13.55
CA TYR A 394 21.76 -13.52 12.16
C TYR A 394 20.77 -14.66 11.94
N ALA A 395 19.77 -14.41 11.09
CA ALA A 395 18.84 -15.43 10.63
C ALA A 395 18.67 -15.32 9.12
N ASP A 396 18.75 -16.46 8.45
CA ASP A 396 18.47 -16.53 7.02
C ASP A 396 16.98 -16.64 6.78
N ALA A 397 16.48 -15.95 5.76
CA ALA A 397 15.09 -15.97 5.35
C ALA A 397 15.01 -16.18 3.83
N ASP A 398 14.29 -17.21 3.41
CA ASP A 398 13.94 -17.40 2.02
C ASP A 398 12.59 -16.73 1.75
N LEU A 399 12.60 -15.66 0.98
CA LEU A 399 11.40 -14.91 0.60
C LEU A 399 10.86 -15.32 -0.78
N GLY A 400 11.11 -16.54 -1.20
CA GLY A 400 10.64 -17.12 -2.44
C GLY A 400 11.11 -16.34 -3.66
N ARG A 401 10.20 -15.64 -4.37
CA ARG A 401 10.54 -14.85 -5.58
C ARG A 401 11.52 -13.69 -5.32
N GLN A 402 11.66 -13.25 -4.08
CA GLN A 402 12.59 -12.18 -3.69
C GLN A 402 13.99 -12.73 -3.33
N GLY A 403 14.20 -14.05 -3.33
CA GLY A 403 15.47 -14.72 -3.09
C GLY A 403 15.82 -14.83 -1.60
N HIS A 404 17.10 -15.18 -1.34
CA HIS A 404 17.62 -15.36 0.01
C HIS A 404 18.06 -14.04 0.64
N TRP A 405 17.61 -13.82 1.88
CA TRP A 405 17.89 -12.61 2.66
C TRP A 405 18.53 -12.98 3.98
N GLN A 406 19.47 -12.18 4.44
CA GLN A 406 20.03 -12.28 5.79
C GLN A 406 19.43 -11.19 6.68
N ARG A 407 18.87 -11.58 7.81
CA ARG A 407 18.29 -10.71 8.83
C ARG A 407 19.31 -10.44 9.92
N VAL A 408 19.45 -9.18 10.33
CA VAL A 408 20.25 -8.75 11.47
C VAL A 408 19.31 -8.53 12.66
N LEU A 409 19.57 -9.27 13.73
CA LEU A 409 18.76 -9.34 14.93
C LEU A 409 19.54 -8.80 16.13
N ALA A 410 18.91 -7.96 16.97
CA ALA A 410 19.52 -7.40 18.17
C ALA A 410 18.85 -7.95 19.43
N GLY A 411 19.66 -8.51 20.33
CA GLY A 411 19.19 -9.07 21.59
C GLY A 411 18.47 -10.42 21.45
N ALA A 412 18.47 -11.18 22.53
CA ALA A 412 17.73 -12.43 22.70
C ALA A 412 17.01 -12.35 24.04
N TYR A 413 15.69 -12.22 23.99
CA TYR A 413 14.88 -11.91 25.16
C TYR A 413 13.97 -13.09 25.52
N THR A 414 13.83 -13.34 26.82
CA THR A 414 12.85 -14.25 27.39
C THR A 414 11.63 -13.48 27.93
N ASP A 415 11.76 -12.15 28.10
CA ASP A 415 10.74 -11.24 28.61
C ASP A 415 10.39 -10.16 27.58
N PRO A 416 9.11 -10.06 27.14
CA PRO A 416 8.64 -9.05 26.20
C PRO A 416 8.85 -7.59 26.68
N VAL A 417 8.85 -7.36 27.99
CA VAL A 417 9.02 -6.00 28.54
C VAL A 417 10.43 -5.51 28.34
N ALA A 418 11.43 -6.38 28.53
CA ALA A 418 12.83 -6.07 28.27
C ALA A 418 13.07 -5.75 26.78
N ALA A 419 12.50 -6.54 25.87
CA ALA A 419 12.57 -6.32 24.44
C ALA A 419 12.00 -4.94 24.03
N ARG A 420 10.83 -4.56 24.55
CA ARG A 420 10.20 -3.25 24.27
C ARG A 420 11.03 -2.07 24.75
N ARG A 421 11.67 -2.18 25.91
CA ARG A 421 12.58 -1.15 26.43
C ARG A 421 13.76 -0.93 25.51
N ASP A 422 14.34 -2.01 25.02
CA ASP A 422 15.49 -1.99 24.14
C ASP A 422 15.14 -1.50 22.72
N VAL A 423 13.92 -1.76 22.20
CA VAL A 423 13.42 -1.13 20.97
C VAL A 423 13.40 0.39 21.10
N ALA A 424 12.87 0.94 22.20
CA ALA A 424 12.85 2.39 22.42
C ALA A 424 14.26 2.99 22.48
N ARG A 425 15.20 2.27 23.11
CA ARG A 425 16.62 2.65 23.18
C ARG A 425 17.27 2.66 21.79
N LEU A 426 17.03 1.63 20.98
CA LEU A 426 17.52 1.54 19.59
C LEU A 426 16.97 2.64 18.70
N GLN A 427 15.66 2.92 18.79
CA GLN A 427 15.03 4.00 18.03
C GLN A 427 15.58 5.38 18.40
N SER A 428 15.84 5.63 19.67
CA SER A 428 16.45 6.88 20.14
C SER A 428 17.89 7.03 19.62
N ALA A 429 18.70 5.98 19.70
CA ALA A 429 20.08 5.96 19.22
C ALA A 429 20.16 6.10 17.69
N ALA A 430 19.26 5.48 16.94
CA ALA A 430 19.19 5.60 15.48
C ALA A 430 18.86 7.02 15.01
N ARG A 431 17.97 7.73 15.73
CA ARG A 431 17.66 9.13 15.44
C ARG A 431 18.85 10.06 15.65
N SER A 432 19.68 9.79 16.68
CA SER A 432 20.86 10.62 17.00
C SER A 432 22.04 10.35 16.09
N SER A 433 22.17 9.14 15.52
CA SER A 433 23.31 8.74 14.68
C SER A 433 23.02 8.75 13.17
N GLY A 434 21.79 9.10 12.75
CA GLY A 434 21.40 9.12 11.34
C GLY A 434 21.29 7.74 10.69
N VAL A 435 21.37 6.65 11.45
CA VAL A 435 21.24 5.27 10.97
C VAL A 435 19.76 5.01 10.65
N ARG A 436 19.46 4.59 9.42
CA ARG A 436 18.10 4.15 9.05
C ARG A 436 17.89 2.71 9.52
N LEU A 437 17.04 2.53 10.51
CA LEU A 437 16.48 1.21 10.83
C LEU A 437 15.45 0.86 9.76
N VAL A 438 15.63 -0.28 9.08
CA VAL A 438 14.73 -0.70 7.99
C VAL A 438 13.41 -1.23 8.55
N THR A 439 13.45 -1.88 9.72
CA THR A 439 12.26 -2.28 10.49
C THR A 439 12.68 -2.56 11.93
N ALA A 440 12.07 -1.93 12.90
CA ALA A 440 12.12 -2.36 14.30
C ALA A 440 10.83 -3.13 14.59
N GLY A 441 10.89 -4.43 14.57
CA GLY A 441 9.77 -5.33 14.87
C GLY A 441 10.22 -6.44 15.79
N PHE A 442 9.30 -7.03 16.55
CA PHE A 442 9.58 -8.23 17.33
C PHE A 442 9.41 -9.44 16.42
N ALA A 443 10.42 -10.32 16.35
CA ALA A 443 10.29 -11.63 15.77
C ALA A 443 10.12 -12.63 16.92
N THR A 444 9.02 -13.35 16.96
CA THR A 444 8.87 -14.52 17.84
C THR A 444 9.79 -15.63 17.33
N GLY A 445 10.52 -16.28 18.24
CA GLY A 445 11.50 -17.32 17.91
C GLY A 445 10.93 -18.66 17.45
N THR A 446 9.79 -18.67 16.76
CA THR A 446 9.24 -19.84 16.09
C THR A 446 9.68 -19.82 14.63
N SER A 447 10.63 -20.70 14.30
CA SER A 447 10.86 -21.15 12.93
C SER A 447 9.56 -21.68 12.35
N GLU A 448 8.94 -20.95 11.43
CA GLU A 448 8.01 -21.55 10.48
C GLU A 448 8.81 -22.45 9.54
N GLN A 449 8.40 -23.74 9.58
CA GLN A 449 8.79 -24.75 8.59
C GLN A 449 8.20 -24.45 7.22
#